data_694eedc334486fb145fe68ef0f67f316
#
_entry.id   694eedc334486fb145fe68ef0f67f316
#
_cell.length_a   1.000
_cell.length_b   1.000
_cell.length_c   1.000
_cell.angle_alpha   90.00
_cell.angle_beta   90.00
_cell.angle_gamma   90.00
#
_symmetry.space_group_name_H-M   'P 1'
#
loop_
_entity.id
_entity.type
_entity.pdbx_description
1 polymer ?
#
loop_
_entity_poly.entity_id
_entity_poly.type
_entity_poly.pdbx_seq_one_letter_code
_entity_poly.pdbx_strand_id
1 'polypeptide(L)'
;METLSEFKIDVLIANKPDIKDPEGETILQDLFLRNNFDDVISVRTAKVLQLKIKAHDVEEAKTRALLLCDELRIYNPSVSVCEIRSSD
;
A
#
# COMPACT_ATOMS: atom_id res chain seq x y z
N MET A 1 -17.16 22.46 21.01
CA MET A 1 -16.22 22.54 19.88
C MET A 1 -15.59 21.17 19.68
N GLU A 2 -15.73 20.60 18.49
CA GLU A 2 -15.17 19.29 18.21
C GLU A 2 -13.66 19.38 18.04
N THR A 3 -12.95 18.45 18.65
CA THR A 3 -11.51 18.41 18.58
C THR A 3 -11.08 17.38 17.55
N LEU A 4 -10.25 17.78 16.59
CA LEU A 4 -9.66 16.88 15.63
C LEU A 4 -8.42 16.24 16.23
N SER A 5 -8.29 14.94 16.03
CA SER A 5 -7.09 14.19 16.40
C SER A 5 -6.32 13.80 15.15
N GLU A 6 -5.06 13.49 15.32
CA GLU A 6 -4.25 12.98 14.21
C GLU A 6 -4.29 11.46 14.21
N PHE A 7 -4.51 10.88 13.04
CA PHE A 7 -4.52 9.44 12.85
C PHE A 7 -3.50 9.05 11.81
N LYS A 8 -2.81 7.95 12.06
CA LYS A 8 -1.87 7.38 11.10
C LYS A 8 -2.61 6.38 10.22
N ILE A 9 -2.62 6.64 8.95
CA ILE A 9 -3.30 5.79 7.97
C ILE A 9 -2.28 5.34 6.93
N ASP A 10 -2.18 4.04 6.73
CA ASP A 10 -1.31 3.47 5.72
C ASP A 10 -2.13 3.16 4.48
N VAL A 11 -1.63 3.62 3.34
CA VAL A 11 -2.20 3.34 2.02
C VAL A 11 -1.25 2.37 1.32
N LEU A 12 -1.67 1.13 1.16
CA LEU A 12 -0.90 0.10 0.49
C LEU A 12 -1.32 0.03 -0.97
N ILE A 13 -0.36 0.22 -1.88
CA ILE A 13 -0.60 0.17 -3.32
C ILE A 13 0.26 -0.95 -3.91
N ALA A 14 -0.39 -1.92 -4.53
CA ALA A 14 0.28 -3.07 -5.12
C ALA A 14 -0.31 -3.38 -6.49
N ASN A 15 0.48 -3.98 -7.36
CA ASN A 15 -0.03 -4.45 -8.65
C ASN A 15 -1.01 -5.60 -8.40
N LYS A 16 -2.05 -5.67 -9.25
CA LYS A 16 -2.98 -6.80 -9.23
C LYS A 16 -2.21 -8.11 -9.46
N PRO A 17 -2.71 -9.24 -8.93
CA PRO A 17 -1.97 -10.51 -9.03
C PRO A 17 -1.61 -10.95 -10.45
N ASP A 18 -2.42 -10.59 -11.44
CA ASP A 18 -2.17 -10.93 -12.84
C ASP A 18 -1.26 -9.93 -13.56
N ILE A 19 -0.87 -8.86 -12.90
CA ILE A 19 0.04 -7.86 -13.47
C ILE A 19 1.45 -8.20 -12.97
N LYS A 20 2.41 -8.24 -13.91
CA LYS A 20 3.79 -8.56 -13.59
C LYS A 20 4.43 -7.49 -12.72
N ASP A 21 5.34 -7.93 -11.88
CA ASP A 21 6.14 -7.07 -11.03
C ASP A 21 7.63 -7.35 -11.31
N PRO A 22 8.22 -6.70 -12.31
CA PRO A 22 9.61 -6.96 -12.69
C PRO A 22 10.61 -6.73 -11.55
N GLU A 23 10.37 -5.74 -10.70
CA GLU A 23 11.23 -5.48 -9.55
C GLU A 23 11.22 -6.66 -8.58
N GLY A 24 10.03 -7.19 -8.26
CA GLY A 24 9.90 -8.35 -7.41
C GLY A 24 10.55 -9.59 -8.01
N GLU A 25 10.41 -9.80 -9.32
CA GLU A 25 11.03 -10.91 -10.01
C GLU A 25 12.56 -10.81 -9.95
N THR A 26 13.12 -9.64 -10.13
CA THR A 26 14.56 -9.40 -10.02
C THR A 26 15.06 -9.68 -8.61
N ILE A 27 14.33 -9.25 -7.60
CA ILE A 27 14.68 -9.52 -6.21
C ILE A 27 14.68 -11.03 -5.94
N LEU A 28 13.67 -11.72 -6.43
CA LEU A 28 13.59 -13.17 -6.27
C LEU A 28 14.81 -13.86 -6.86
N GLN A 29 15.15 -13.53 -8.11
CA GLN A 29 16.26 -14.18 -8.81
C GLN A 29 17.62 -13.81 -8.21
N ASP A 30 17.86 -12.54 -8.00
CA ASP A 30 19.18 -12.04 -7.65
C ASP A 30 19.52 -12.14 -6.17
N LEU A 31 18.53 -12.06 -5.28
CA LEU A 31 18.77 -12.14 -3.86
C LEU A 31 18.45 -13.50 -3.27
N PHE A 32 17.27 -14.03 -3.52
CA PHE A 32 16.84 -15.26 -2.86
C PHE A 32 17.35 -16.53 -3.56
N LEU A 33 17.06 -16.69 -4.84
CA LEU A 33 17.43 -17.92 -5.55
C LEU A 33 18.94 -18.02 -5.75
N ARG A 34 19.59 -16.91 -6.02
CA ARG A 34 21.04 -16.88 -6.19
C ARG A 34 21.79 -17.27 -4.93
N ASN A 35 21.20 -17.04 -3.76
CA ASN A 35 21.78 -17.39 -2.46
C ASN A 35 21.21 -18.70 -1.90
N ASN A 36 20.58 -19.50 -2.73
CA ASN A 36 20.07 -20.83 -2.39
C ASN A 36 18.88 -20.84 -1.43
N PHE A 37 18.10 -19.78 -1.41
CA PHE A 37 16.83 -19.74 -0.66
C PHE A 37 15.69 -20.20 -1.58
N ASP A 38 15.74 -21.49 -1.94
CA ASP A 38 14.81 -22.05 -2.93
C ASP A 38 13.38 -22.23 -2.39
N ASP A 39 13.19 -22.05 -1.10
CA ASP A 39 11.88 -22.09 -0.48
C ASP A 39 11.06 -20.78 -0.70
N VAL A 40 11.71 -19.74 -1.22
CA VAL A 40 11.03 -18.51 -1.61
C VAL A 40 10.54 -18.66 -3.05
N ILE A 41 9.25 -18.79 -3.23
CA ILE A 41 8.67 -19.07 -4.55
C ILE A 41 8.19 -17.80 -5.28
N SER A 42 8.03 -16.71 -4.57
CA SER A 42 7.52 -15.47 -5.17
C SER A 42 7.94 -14.27 -4.35
N VAL A 43 8.25 -13.18 -5.04
CA VAL A 43 8.49 -11.89 -4.41
C VAL A 43 7.69 -10.84 -5.17
N ARG A 44 6.90 -10.06 -4.45
CA ARG A 44 6.13 -8.96 -5.02
C ARG A 44 6.46 -7.69 -4.24
N THR A 45 6.54 -6.58 -4.95
CA THR A 45 6.76 -5.28 -4.31
C THR A 45 5.48 -4.52 -4.18
N ALA A 46 5.44 -3.61 -3.22
CA ALA A 46 4.30 -2.73 -3.01
C ALA A 46 4.79 -1.41 -2.42
N LYS A 47 3.98 -0.38 -2.57
CA LYS A 47 4.28 0.93 -2.02
C LYS A 47 3.33 1.19 -0.85
N VAL A 48 3.85 1.73 0.23
CA VAL A 48 3.05 2.16 1.38
C VAL A 48 3.23 3.67 1.55
N LEU A 49 2.12 4.38 1.53
CA LEU A 49 2.12 5.80 1.87
C LEU A 49 1.62 5.93 3.30
N GLN A 50 2.42 6.57 4.14
CA GLN A 50 2.08 6.75 5.54
C GLN A 50 1.55 8.16 5.73
N LEU A 51 0.24 8.27 5.93
CA LEU A 51 -0.45 9.55 6.06
C LEU A 51 -0.76 9.85 7.51
N LYS A 52 -0.66 11.11 7.89
CA LYS A 52 -1.23 11.62 9.14
C LYS A 52 -2.40 12.51 8.78
N ILE A 53 -3.59 12.14 9.21
CA ILE A 53 -4.82 12.83 8.83
C ILE A 53 -5.53 13.32 10.09
N LYS A 54 -5.91 14.58 10.08
CA LYS A 54 -6.73 15.15 11.14
C LYS A 54 -8.19 14.79 10.90
N ALA A 55 -8.81 14.15 11.88
CA ALA A 55 -10.20 13.72 11.80
C ALA A 55 -10.78 13.58 13.19
N HIS A 56 -12.10 13.40 13.27
CA HIS A 56 -12.79 13.22 14.53
C HIS A 56 -12.58 11.80 15.07
N ASP A 57 -12.48 10.82 14.18
CA ASP A 57 -12.25 9.43 14.57
C ASP A 57 -11.50 8.68 13.45
N VAL A 58 -11.12 7.44 13.72
CA VAL A 58 -10.32 6.66 12.79
C VAL A 58 -11.10 6.30 11.51
N GLU A 59 -12.41 6.08 11.63
CA GLU A 59 -13.23 5.76 10.45
C GLU A 59 -13.31 6.93 9.50
N GLU A 60 -13.44 8.14 10.02
CA GLU A 60 -13.41 9.35 9.21
C GLU A 60 -12.06 9.50 8.53
N ALA A 61 -10.96 9.23 9.24
CA ALA A 61 -9.61 9.31 8.68
C ALA A 61 -9.43 8.33 7.53
N LYS A 62 -9.91 7.09 7.68
CA LYS A 62 -9.84 6.08 6.61
C LYS A 62 -10.65 6.49 5.39
N THR A 63 -11.86 6.98 5.60
CA THR A 63 -12.72 7.45 4.52
C THR A 63 -12.06 8.59 3.77
N ARG A 64 -11.46 9.52 4.51
CA ARG A 64 -10.73 10.64 3.92
C ARG A 64 -9.54 10.18 3.08
N ALA A 65 -8.77 9.21 3.60
CA ALA A 65 -7.62 8.65 2.88
C ALA A 65 -8.05 8.03 1.56
N LEU A 66 -9.12 7.24 1.57
CA LEU A 66 -9.62 6.60 0.35
C LEU A 66 -10.07 7.64 -0.68
N LEU A 67 -10.79 8.66 -0.22
CA LEU A 67 -11.26 9.74 -1.09
C LEU A 67 -10.08 10.48 -1.75
N LEU A 68 -9.04 10.78 -0.98
CA LEU A 68 -7.85 11.45 -1.52
C LEU A 68 -7.13 10.58 -2.56
N CYS A 69 -7.05 9.28 -2.32
CA CYS A 69 -6.44 8.36 -3.28
C CYS A 69 -7.18 8.35 -4.61
N ASP A 70 -8.51 8.37 -4.56
CA ASP A 70 -9.35 8.37 -5.76
C ASP A 70 -9.28 9.72 -6.49
N GLU A 71 -9.41 10.82 -5.76
CA GLU A 71 -9.41 12.15 -6.38
C GLU A 71 -8.07 12.53 -6.97
N LEU A 72 -6.98 12.22 -6.29
CA LEU A 72 -5.64 12.58 -6.73
C LEU A 72 -5.02 11.53 -7.64
N ARG A 73 -5.71 10.46 -7.91
CA ARG A 73 -5.24 9.35 -8.75
C ARG A 73 -3.86 8.86 -8.33
N ILE A 74 -3.73 8.60 -7.03
CA ILE A 74 -2.47 8.14 -6.44
C ILE A 74 -2.10 6.75 -6.97
N TYR A 75 -3.10 5.98 -7.39
CA TYR A 75 -2.88 4.67 -8.00
C TYR A 75 -3.75 4.52 -9.24
N ASN A 76 -3.38 3.58 -10.11
CA ASN A 76 -4.16 3.26 -11.30
C ASN A 76 -5.01 2.02 -11.02
N PRO A 77 -6.33 2.16 -10.86
CA PRO A 77 -7.19 1.02 -10.50
C PRO A 77 -7.26 -0.06 -11.58
N SER A 78 -6.83 0.24 -12.80
CA SER A 78 -6.78 -0.78 -13.86
C SER A 78 -5.70 -1.82 -13.62
N VAL A 79 -4.58 -1.44 -12.99
CA VAL A 79 -3.43 -2.33 -12.80
C VAL A 79 -3.04 -2.52 -11.33
N SER A 80 -3.59 -1.72 -10.43
CA SER A 80 -3.21 -1.74 -9.02
C SER A 80 -4.41 -1.89 -8.10
N VAL A 81 -4.14 -2.41 -6.92
CA VAL A 81 -5.10 -2.44 -5.81
C VAL A 81 -4.64 -1.46 -4.75
N CYS A 82 -5.58 -0.91 -4.00
CA CYS A 82 -5.30 0.03 -2.93
C CYS A 82 -5.98 -0.47 -1.66
N GLU A 83 -5.22 -0.61 -0.60
CA GLU A 83 -5.73 -1.05 0.69
C GLU A 83 -5.46 0.02 1.74
N ILE A 84 -6.49 0.36 2.50
CA ILE A 84 -6.39 1.37 3.56
C ILE A 84 -6.33 0.65 4.90
N ARG A 85 -5.31 0.96 5.69
CA ARG A 85 -5.14 0.39 7.02
C ARG A 85 -4.87 1.49 8.04
N SER A 86 -5.41 1.33 9.24
CA SER A 86 -5.05 2.17 10.37
C SER A 86 -3.86 1.54 11.08
N SER A 87 -2.84 2.36 11.36
CA SER A 87 -1.68 1.91 12.12
C SER A 87 -1.78 2.26 13.61
N ASP A 88 -2.88 2.86 14.01
CA ASP A 88 -3.15 3.20 15.41
C ASP A 88 -4.00 2.16 16.12
#